data_60c1a4f45eb9e0582928c12cd9ef0eb5
#
_entry.id   60c1a4f45eb9e0582928c12cd9ef0eb5
#
_cell.length_a   1.000
_cell.length_b   1.000
_cell.length_c   1.000
_cell.angle_alpha   90.00
_cell.angle_beta   90.00
_cell.angle_gamma   90.00
#
_symmetry.space_group_name_H-M   'P 1'
#
loop_
_entity.id
_entity.type
_entity.pdbx_description
1 polymer ?
#
loop_
_entity_poly.entity_id
_entity_poly.type
_entity_poly.pdbx_seq_one_letter_code
_entity_poly.pdbx_strand_id
1 'polypeptide(L)'
;DVLGSRGLGDVYKRQVYSWFDEKLEHYLYDPNSPLMSDELYMSVLEEMIVSKKYGGVLTERPRFRLGMLKKNCEGMKAADFSFVIESGKRNRLKGITSKYTLLFIYDPECENCGRAIEMLNESTALAEKSQSLAAGMPLLTVLSVSVEGGKESWLRHLPALPASWTNGYDDKEMIRNEELYDLRSVPSLYLLDKDKRVICLLYTSD
;
A
#
# COMPACT_ATOMS: atom_id res chain seq x y z
N ASP A 1 -48.25 5.00 -18.81
CA ASP A 1 -47.02 4.21 -18.81
C ASP A 1 -45.72 5.02 -18.90
N VAL A 2 -45.73 6.27 -18.38
CA VAL A 2 -44.53 7.14 -18.34
C VAL A 2 -43.59 6.75 -17.21
N LEU A 3 -44.07 6.04 -16.18
CA LEU A 3 -43.28 5.58 -15.04
C LEU A 3 -42.35 4.39 -15.35
N GLY A 4 -42.74 3.52 -16.28
CA GLY A 4 -41.96 2.36 -16.73
C GLY A 4 -40.72 2.73 -17.57
N SER A 5 -40.84 3.75 -18.41
CA SER A 5 -39.74 4.19 -19.30
C SER A 5 -38.64 4.93 -18.56
N ARG A 6 -38.96 5.67 -17.48
CA ARG A 6 -37.97 6.31 -16.60
C ARG A 6 -37.16 5.28 -15.81
N GLY A 7 -37.81 4.21 -15.33
CA GLY A 7 -37.12 3.14 -14.59
C GLY A 7 -36.12 2.36 -15.45
N LEU A 8 -36.50 2.01 -16.70
CA LEU A 8 -35.58 1.31 -17.62
C LEU A 8 -34.40 2.17 -18.05
N GLY A 9 -34.60 3.47 -18.28
CA GLY A 9 -33.53 4.39 -18.63
C GLY A 9 -32.52 4.57 -17.46
N ASP A 10 -32.99 4.56 -16.23
CA ASP A 10 -32.11 4.69 -15.06
C ASP A 10 -31.35 3.38 -14.78
N VAL A 11 -31.95 2.21 -15.00
CA VAL A 11 -31.26 0.91 -14.92
C VAL A 11 -30.17 0.82 -15.96
N TYR A 12 -30.43 1.19 -17.21
CA TYR A 12 -29.45 1.17 -18.30
C TYR A 12 -28.27 2.12 -18.00
N LYS A 13 -28.55 3.34 -17.54
CA LYS A 13 -27.50 4.28 -17.15
C LYS A 13 -26.62 3.73 -16.03
N ARG A 14 -27.22 3.12 -15.00
CA ARG A 14 -26.45 2.49 -13.90
C ARG A 14 -25.54 1.38 -14.40
N GLN A 15 -26.01 0.53 -15.31
CA GLN A 15 -25.20 -0.53 -15.91
C GLN A 15 -24.02 0.03 -16.70
N VAL A 16 -24.23 1.07 -17.49
CA VAL A 16 -23.16 1.74 -18.23
C VAL A 16 -22.12 2.36 -17.29
N TYR A 17 -22.56 3.04 -16.23
CA TYR A 17 -21.64 3.62 -15.25
C TYR A 17 -20.86 2.55 -14.49
N SER A 18 -21.51 1.44 -14.07
CA SER A 18 -20.84 0.32 -13.42
C SER A 18 -19.78 -0.31 -14.32
N TRP A 19 -20.09 -0.47 -15.60
CA TRP A 19 -19.14 -0.99 -16.59
C TRP A 19 -17.93 -0.07 -16.77
N PHE A 20 -18.13 1.27 -16.84
CA PHE A 20 -17.02 2.22 -16.91
C PHE A 20 -16.18 2.20 -15.63
N ASP A 21 -16.81 2.14 -14.45
CA ASP A 21 -16.10 2.06 -13.17
C ASP A 21 -15.21 0.82 -13.12
N GLU A 22 -15.72 -0.35 -13.48
CA GLU A 22 -14.96 -1.60 -13.56
C GLU A 22 -13.77 -1.51 -14.54
N LYS A 23 -13.97 -0.86 -15.70
CA LYS A 23 -12.90 -0.68 -16.69
C LYS A 23 -11.83 0.28 -16.21
N LEU A 24 -12.23 1.41 -15.64
CA LEU A 24 -11.30 2.40 -15.11
C LEU A 24 -10.51 1.82 -13.91
N GLU A 25 -11.16 1.04 -13.06
CA GLU A 25 -10.50 0.28 -12.02
C GLU A 25 -9.46 -0.68 -12.58
N HIS A 26 -9.85 -1.53 -13.53
CA HIS A 26 -8.95 -2.49 -14.14
C HIS A 26 -7.74 -1.84 -14.80
N TYR A 27 -7.92 -0.70 -15.49
CA TYR A 27 -6.81 -0.06 -16.19
C TYR A 27 -5.96 0.86 -15.30
N LEU A 28 -6.57 1.58 -14.36
CA LEU A 28 -5.89 2.64 -13.62
C LEU A 28 -5.49 2.24 -12.19
N TYR A 29 -6.14 1.22 -11.61
CA TYR A 29 -5.94 0.84 -10.22
C TYR A 29 -5.32 -0.55 -10.04
N ASP A 30 -5.46 -1.46 -11.00
CA ASP A 30 -4.84 -2.79 -10.96
C ASP A 30 -3.30 -2.63 -11.03
N PRO A 31 -2.53 -3.14 -10.02
CA PRO A 31 -1.06 -3.05 -10.03
C PRO A 31 -0.41 -3.71 -11.25
N ASN A 32 -1.07 -4.69 -11.87
CA ASN A 32 -0.57 -5.40 -13.06
C ASN A 32 -0.91 -4.67 -14.37
N SER A 33 -1.64 -3.56 -14.31
CA SER A 33 -1.98 -2.80 -15.49
C SER A 33 -0.80 -1.92 -15.93
N PRO A 34 -0.39 -1.97 -17.22
CA PRO A 34 0.63 -1.06 -17.74
C PRO A 34 0.18 0.41 -17.77
N LEU A 35 -1.11 0.67 -17.56
CA LEU A 35 -1.72 2.00 -17.50
C LEU A 35 -2.02 2.44 -16.07
N MET A 36 -1.56 1.69 -15.05
CA MET A 36 -1.80 2.01 -13.67
C MET A 36 -1.33 3.44 -13.35
N SER A 37 -2.23 4.23 -12.78
CA SER A 37 -1.94 5.60 -12.35
C SER A 37 -2.89 6.02 -11.24
N ASP A 38 -2.37 6.07 -10.02
CA ASP A 38 -3.14 6.52 -8.85
C ASP A 38 -3.64 7.95 -9.02
N GLU A 39 -2.83 8.84 -9.60
CA GLU A 39 -3.18 10.23 -9.82
C GLU A 39 -4.37 10.37 -10.78
N LEU A 40 -4.32 9.67 -11.92
CA LEU A 40 -5.44 9.68 -12.87
C LEU A 40 -6.68 9.04 -12.27
N TYR A 41 -6.51 7.93 -11.54
CA TYR A 41 -7.66 7.26 -10.92
C TYR A 41 -8.30 8.09 -9.81
N MET A 42 -7.51 8.78 -8.99
CA MET A 42 -8.04 9.75 -8.01
C MET A 42 -8.87 10.84 -8.68
N SER A 43 -8.38 11.40 -9.80
CA SER A 43 -9.12 12.43 -10.55
C SER A 43 -10.45 11.91 -11.09
N VAL A 44 -10.47 10.68 -11.61
CA VAL A 44 -11.70 10.01 -12.06
C VAL A 44 -12.69 9.81 -10.90
N LEU A 45 -12.21 9.29 -9.77
CA LEU A 45 -13.04 9.05 -8.60
C LEU A 45 -13.63 10.36 -8.04
N GLU A 46 -12.86 11.44 -8.03
CA GLU A 46 -13.33 12.77 -7.61
C GLU A 46 -14.47 13.27 -8.50
N GLU A 47 -14.33 13.14 -9.84
CA GLU A 47 -15.40 13.50 -10.77
C GLU A 47 -16.65 12.62 -10.58
N MET A 48 -16.47 11.31 -10.37
CA MET A 48 -17.58 10.40 -10.11
C MET A 48 -18.36 10.79 -8.84
N ILE A 49 -17.66 11.20 -7.78
CA ILE A 49 -18.27 11.59 -6.50
C ILE A 49 -19.02 12.90 -6.61
N VAL A 50 -18.50 13.87 -7.37
CA VAL A 50 -19.11 15.20 -7.55
C VAL A 50 -20.25 15.16 -8.55
N SER A 51 -20.18 14.28 -9.54
CA SER A 51 -21.18 14.19 -10.60
C SER A 51 -22.54 13.74 -10.07
N LYS A 52 -23.57 14.57 -10.29
CA LYS A 52 -24.96 14.23 -9.97
C LYS A 52 -25.53 13.05 -10.79
N LYS A 53 -24.80 12.61 -11.81
CA LYS A 53 -25.20 11.52 -12.70
C LYS A 53 -25.12 10.14 -12.02
N TYR A 54 -24.24 9.98 -11.03
CA TYR A 54 -24.01 8.67 -10.40
C TYR A 54 -25.02 8.33 -9.28
N GLY A 55 -25.61 9.32 -8.62
CA GLY A 55 -26.49 9.11 -7.46
C GLY A 55 -25.73 8.57 -6.21
N GLY A 56 -26.33 8.66 -5.04
CA GLY A 56 -25.65 8.43 -3.76
C GLY A 56 -25.05 7.03 -3.61
N VAL A 57 -25.79 5.97 -3.92
CA VAL A 57 -25.33 4.57 -3.75
C VAL A 57 -24.14 4.22 -4.64
N LEU A 58 -24.11 4.75 -5.87
CA LEU A 58 -23.01 4.49 -6.81
C LEU A 58 -21.72 5.24 -6.46
N THR A 59 -21.75 6.15 -5.50
CA THR A 59 -20.55 6.91 -5.07
C THR A 59 -19.90 6.36 -3.80
N GLU A 60 -20.46 5.36 -3.14
CA GLU A 60 -19.90 4.79 -1.91
C GLU A 60 -18.53 4.10 -2.17
N ARG A 61 -18.48 3.21 -3.17
CA ARG A 61 -17.24 2.53 -3.56
C ARG A 61 -16.16 3.51 -4.07
N PRO A 62 -16.47 4.46 -4.96
CA PRO A 62 -15.54 5.53 -5.34
C PRO A 62 -15.02 6.35 -4.15
N ARG A 63 -15.86 6.71 -3.19
CA ARG A 63 -15.44 7.44 -1.97
C ARG A 63 -14.48 6.62 -1.11
N PHE A 64 -14.79 5.35 -0.90
CA PHE A 64 -13.93 4.44 -0.15
C PHE A 64 -12.55 4.33 -0.82
N ARG A 65 -12.50 4.06 -2.12
CA ARG A 65 -11.24 3.95 -2.88
C ARG A 65 -10.44 5.23 -2.89
N LEU A 66 -11.10 6.37 -3.12
CA LEU A 66 -10.44 7.67 -3.05
C LEU A 66 -9.83 7.90 -1.66
N GLY A 67 -10.55 7.50 -0.60
CA GLY A 67 -10.05 7.53 0.76
C GLY A 67 -8.81 6.67 0.96
N MET A 68 -8.77 5.46 0.40
CA MET A 68 -7.61 4.56 0.46
C MET A 68 -6.42 5.12 -0.33
N LEU A 69 -6.64 5.56 -1.58
CA LEU A 69 -5.61 6.16 -2.43
C LEU A 69 -4.98 7.41 -1.82
N LYS A 70 -5.76 8.22 -1.11
CA LYS A 70 -5.25 9.41 -0.41
C LYS A 70 -4.44 9.07 0.85
N LYS A 71 -4.52 7.83 1.35
CA LYS A 71 -3.67 7.38 2.46
C LYS A 71 -2.27 7.10 1.94
N ASN A 72 -1.27 7.65 2.62
CA ASN A 72 0.15 7.40 2.34
C ASN A 72 0.59 7.71 0.90
N CYS A 73 -0.09 8.60 0.18
CA CYS A 73 0.40 9.09 -1.11
C CYS A 73 1.61 10.01 -0.95
N GLU A 74 2.31 10.26 -2.04
CA GLU A 74 3.54 11.08 -2.05
C GLU A 74 3.32 12.44 -1.39
N GLY A 75 4.27 12.85 -0.56
CA GLY A 75 4.23 14.07 0.23
C GLY A 75 3.41 13.97 1.52
N MET A 76 2.54 12.97 1.67
CA MET A 76 1.76 12.75 2.89
C MET A 76 2.58 12.04 3.96
N LYS A 77 2.20 12.22 5.22
CA LYS A 77 2.80 11.49 6.32
C LYS A 77 2.25 10.06 6.35
N ALA A 78 3.14 9.07 6.34
CA ALA A 78 2.78 7.67 6.44
C ALA A 78 2.04 7.38 7.75
N ALA A 79 1.00 6.55 7.68
CA ALA A 79 0.25 6.12 8.86
C ALA A 79 1.17 5.38 9.84
N ASP A 80 1.13 5.76 11.11
CA ASP A 80 1.96 5.15 12.14
C ASP A 80 1.29 3.89 12.69
N PHE A 81 2.04 2.81 12.78
CA PHE A 81 1.59 1.53 13.34
C PHE A 81 2.63 0.94 14.29
N SER A 82 2.22 -0.02 15.10
CA SER A 82 3.12 -0.79 15.96
C SER A 82 3.39 -2.17 15.36
N PHE A 83 4.58 -2.68 15.57
CA PHE A 83 5.00 -4.03 15.16
C PHE A 83 5.88 -4.65 16.25
N VAL A 84 5.99 -5.97 16.21
CA VAL A 84 6.82 -6.75 17.14
C VAL A 84 8.00 -7.33 16.38
N ILE A 85 9.21 -7.23 16.92
CA ILE A 85 10.41 -7.87 16.37
C ILE A 85 10.65 -9.25 17.04
N GLU A 86 11.59 -10.04 16.53
CA GLU A 86 11.88 -11.40 16.98
C GLU A 86 12.05 -11.53 18.51
N SER A 87 12.71 -10.56 19.15
CA SER A 87 12.90 -10.54 20.61
C SER A 87 11.62 -10.32 21.43
N GLY A 88 10.47 -10.13 20.76
CA GLY A 88 9.20 -9.78 21.40
C GLY A 88 9.06 -8.29 21.74
N LYS A 89 10.08 -7.47 21.47
CA LYS A 89 10.00 -6.02 21.70
C LYS A 89 9.06 -5.36 20.70
N ARG A 90 8.16 -4.51 21.23
CA ARG A 90 7.26 -3.69 20.41
C ARG A 90 7.93 -2.38 20.01
N ASN A 91 7.86 -2.07 18.73
CA ASN A 91 8.33 -0.82 18.14
C ASN A 91 7.19 -0.13 17.39
N ARG A 92 7.44 1.06 16.86
CA ARG A 92 6.52 1.80 16.01
C ARG A 92 7.26 2.37 14.80
N LEU A 93 6.57 2.55 13.67
CA LEU A 93 7.15 3.14 12.46
C LEU A 93 7.82 4.50 12.75
N LYS A 94 7.15 5.37 13.49
CA LYS A 94 7.70 6.69 13.89
C LYS A 94 8.94 6.61 14.78
N GLY A 95 9.17 5.46 15.43
CA GLY A 95 10.35 5.22 16.29
C GLY A 95 11.61 4.82 15.51
N ILE A 96 11.51 4.52 14.22
CA ILE A 96 12.66 4.22 13.36
C ILE A 96 13.43 5.52 13.10
N THR A 97 14.68 5.58 13.60
CA THR A 97 15.54 6.74 13.47
C THR A 97 16.53 6.54 12.34
N SER A 98 16.22 7.11 11.18
CA SER A 98 17.07 7.12 9.98
C SER A 98 16.71 8.31 9.09
N LYS A 99 17.63 8.74 8.20
CA LYS A 99 17.32 9.79 7.22
C LYS A 99 16.23 9.34 6.25
N TYR A 100 16.29 8.06 5.83
CA TYR A 100 15.28 7.42 5.00
C TYR A 100 14.88 6.09 5.61
N THR A 101 13.62 5.69 5.42
CA THR A 101 13.12 4.36 5.78
C THR A 101 12.51 3.74 4.54
N LEU A 102 12.99 2.56 4.14
CA LEU A 102 12.32 1.73 3.15
C LEU A 102 11.38 0.79 3.91
N LEU A 103 10.09 1.10 3.89
CA LEU A 103 9.05 0.26 4.47
C LEU A 103 8.62 -0.77 3.43
N PHE A 104 8.82 -2.04 3.75
CA PHE A 104 8.47 -3.21 2.94
C PHE A 104 7.37 -3.99 3.63
N ILE A 105 6.13 -3.86 3.14
CA ILE A 105 4.96 -4.58 3.65
C ILE A 105 4.77 -5.83 2.81
N TYR A 106 4.71 -7.00 3.45
CA TYR A 106 4.73 -8.27 2.73
C TYR A 106 3.90 -9.37 3.41
N ASP A 107 3.60 -10.40 2.64
CA ASP A 107 3.07 -11.68 3.11
C ASP A 107 4.19 -12.74 3.04
N PRO A 108 4.50 -13.46 4.12
CA PRO A 108 5.53 -14.49 4.12
C PRO A 108 5.29 -15.62 3.12
N GLU A 109 4.05 -15.96 2.84
CA GLU A 109 3.69 -17.07 1.93
C GLU A 109 3.57 -16.58 0.45
N CYS A 110 3.79 -15.31 0.18
CA CYS A 110 3.68 -14.74 -1.16
C CYS A 110 4.98 -14.92 -1.95
N GLU A 111 4.92 -15.58 -3.10
CA GLU A 111 6.09 -15.85 -3.97
C GLU A 111 6.72 -14.55 -4.49
N ASN A 112 5.90 -13.56 -4.90
CA ASN A 112 6.39 -12.26 -5.36
C ASN A 112 7.13 -11.51 -4.25
N CYS A 113 6.68 -11.66 -2.99
CA CYS A 113 7.37 -11.11 -1.83
C CYS A 113 8.75 -11.75 -1.66
N GLY A 114 8.86 -13.08 -1.84
CA GLY A 114 10.14 -13.79 -1.81
C GLY A 114 11.11 -13.26 -2.87
N ARG A 115 10.66 -13.14 -4.12
CA ARG A 115 11.46 -12.58 -5.22
C ARG A 115 11.92 -11.14 -4.93
N ALA A 116 11.03 -10.31 -4.39
CA ALA A 116 11.38 -8.93 -4.03
C ALA A 116 12.40 -8.86 -2.90
N ILE A 117 12.33 -9.76 -1.90
CA ILE A 117 13.34 -9.87 -0.84
C ILE A 117 14.71 -10.22 -1.42
N GLU A 118 14.78 -11.20 -2.33
CA GLU A 118 16.02 -11.58 -3.01
C GLU A 118 16.62 -10.40 -3.78
N MET A 119 15.83 -9.73 -4.62
CA MET A 119 16.27 -8.55 -5.38
C MET A 119 16.77 -7.41 -4.46
N LEU A 120 16.09 -7.12 -3.39
CA LEU A 120 16.48 -6.09 -2.43
C LEU A 120 17.77 -6.50 -1.69
N ASN A 121 17.92 -7.78 -1.34
CA ASN A 121 19.11 -8.31 -0.66
C ASN A 121 20.35 -8.28 -1.57
N GLU A 122 20.19 -8.51 -2.86
CA GLU A 122 21.28 -8.45 -3.86
C GLU A 122 21.65 -7.01 -4.24
N SER A 123 20.87 -6.02 -3.86
CA SER A 123 21.11 -4.61 -4.18
C SER A 123 22.31 -4.06 -3.41
N THR A 124 23.46 -3.92 -4.09
CA THR A 124 24.66 -3.29 -3.52
C THR A 124 24.40 -1.85 -3.07
N ALA A 125 23.62 -1.10 -3.85
CA ALA A 125 23.24 0.27 -3.51
C ALA A 125 22.43 0.34 -2.21
N LEU A 126 21.50 -0.60 -1.98
CA LEU A 126 20.72 -0.68 -0.76
C LEU A 126 21.63 -1.03 0.44
N ALA A 127 22.53 -2.00 0.28
CA ALA A 127 23.49 -2.41 1.30
C ALA A 127 24.42 -1.26 1.71
N GLU A 128 25.01 -0.55 0.74
CA GLU A 128 25.86 0.62 0.99
C GLU A 128 25.13 1.74 1.72
N LYS A 129 23.90 2.06 1.33
CA LYS A 129 23.11 3.11 1.97
C LYS A 129 22.68 2.72 3.38
N SER A 130 22.39 1.45 3.62
CA SER A 130 22.03 0.94 4.95
C SER A 130 23.20 0.97 5.93
N GLN A 131 24.45 0.85 5.44
CA GLN A 131 25.66 0.94 6.25
C GLN A 131 26.19 2.38 6.41
N SER A 132 25.67 3.31 5.61
CA SER A 132 26.11 4.70 5.61
C SER A 132 25.45 5.50 6.73
N LEU A 133 26.14 6.54 7.22
CA LEU A 133 25.61 7.48 8.19
C LEU A 133 25.38 8.86 7.54
N ALA A 134 24.32 9.53 7.97
CA ALA A 134 24.01 10.90 7.63
C ALA A 134 23.77 11.70 8.90
N ALA A 135 24.67 12.66 9.20
CA ALA A 135 24.62 13.46 10.43
C ALA A 135 24.54 12.60 11.72
N GLY A 136 25.28 11.50 11.78
CA GLY A 136 25.34 10.61 12.96
C GLY A 136 24.18 9.63 13.13
N MET A 137 23.25 9.58 12.15
CA MET A 137 22.17 8.58 12.12
C MET A 137 22.28 7.69 10.87
N PRO A 138 21.70 6.48 10.85
CA PRO A 138 21.65 5.67 9.65
C PRO A 138 21.06 6.45 8.46
N LEU A 139 21.71 6.36 7.30
CA LEU A 139 21.22 7.00 6.09
C LEU A 139 19.91 6.33 5.64
N LEU A 140 19.86 5.00 5.69
CA LEU A 140 18.71 4.21 5.31
C LEU A 140 18.49 3.07 6.30
N THR A 141 17.25 2.86 6.70
CA THR A 141 16.81 1.65 7.43
C THR A 141 15.77 0.95 6.58
N VAL A 142 15.95 -0.35 6.34
CA VAL A 142 14.90 -1.19 5.77
C VAL A 142 14.06 -1.74 6.92
N LEU A 143 12.77 -1.47 6.90
CA LEU A 143 11.79 -2.04 7.82
C LEU A 143 10.90 -2.99 7.02
N SER A 144 11.04 -4.30 7.22
CA SER A 144 10.09 -5.28 6.69
C SER A 144 8.99 -5.54 7.71
N VAL A 145 7.75 -5.60 7.27
CA VAL A 145 6.59 -5.87 8.16
C VAL A 145 5.70 -6.93 7.51
N SER A 146 5.61 -8.08 8.18
CA SER A 146 4.66 -9.13 7.82
C SER A 146 3.24 -8.73 8.28
N VAL A 147 2.28 -8.82 7.37
CA VAL A 147 0.88 -8.47 7.61
C VAL A 147 -0.09 -9.64 7.45
N GLU A 148 0.44 -10.82 7.11
CA GLU A 148 -0.32 -12.05 6.86
C GLU A 148 0.33 -13.26 7.51
N GLY A 149 -0.37 -14.39 7.51
CA GLY A 149 0.14 -15.71 7.92
C GLY A 149 0.37 -15.89 9.41
N GLY A 150 0.20 -14.85 10.21
CA GLY A 150 0.38 -14.87 11.66
C GLY A 150 1.85 -15.02 12.11
N LYS A 151 2.04 -15.06 13.43
CA LYS A 151 3.37 -15.10 14.04
C LYS A 151 4.20 -16.33 13.63
N GLU A 152 3.56 -17.49 13.53
CA GLU A 152 4.28 -18.74 13.22
C GLU A 152 4.81 -18.75 11.80
N SER A 153 4.02 -18.29 10.82
CA SER A 153 4.47 -18.16 9.45
C SER A 153 5.62 -17.13 9.35
N TRP A 154 5.46 -15.96 9.99
CA TRP A 154 6.51 -14.95 10.02
C TRP A 154 7.83 -15.52 10.59
N LEU A 155 7.80 -16.24 11.72
CA LEU A 155 9.00 -16.81 12.33
C LEU A 155 9.67 -17.86 11.45
N ARG A 156 8.90 -18.67 10.70
CA ARG A 156 9.46 -19.64 9.74
C ARG A 156 10.23 -18.99 8.60
N HIS A 157 9.74 -17.82 8.13
CA HIS A 157 10.36 -17.09 7.01
C HIS A 157 11.41 -16.07 7.44
N LEU A 158 11.51 -15.76 8.75
CA LEU A 158 12.45 -14.78 9.28
C LEU A 158 13.93 -15.07 8.89
N PRO A 159 14.42 -16.33 8.84
CA PRO A 159 15.79 -16.61 8.41
C PRO A 159 16.10 -16.25 6.94
N ALA A 160 15.08 -16.10 6.10
CA ALA A 160 15.25 -15.68 4.70
C ALA A 160 15.40 -14.16 4.55
N LEU A 161 15.06 -13.40 5.60
CA LEU A 161 15.19 -11.94 5.60
C LEU A 161 16.60 -11.52 6.01
N PRO A 162 17.18 -10.47 5.39
CA PRO A 162 18.47 -9.95 5.80
C PRO A 162 18.50 -9.52 7.28
N ALA A 163 19.50 -10.00 8.02
CA ALA A 163 19.66 -9.66 9.45
C ALA A 163 19.97 -8.18 9.68
N SER A 164 20.42 -7.46 8.65
CA SER A 164 20.65 -6.00 8.67
C SER A 164 19.35 -5.18 8.63
N TRP A 165 18.24 -5.80 8.30
CA TRP A 165 16.93 -5.14 8.28
C TRP A 165 16.30 -5.14 9.68
N THR A 166 15.39 -4.22 9.89
CA THR A 166 14.44 -4.32 11.01
C THR A 166 13.27 -5.17 10.58
N ASN A 167 13.22 -6.42 11.06
CA ASN A 167 12.19 -7.38 10.65
C ASN A 167 11.08 -7.42 11.70
N GLY A 168 9.88 -7.03 11.30
CA GLY A 168 8.72 -6.89 12.15
C GLY A 168 7.52 -7.70 11.70
N TYR A 169 6.59 -7.85 12.63
CA TYR A 169 5.30 -8.50 12.44
C TYR A 169 4.19 -7.62 13.04
N ASP A 170 3.12 -7.40 12.29
CA ASP A 170 1.92 -6.67 12.74
C ASP A 170 1.03 -7.60 13.57
N ASP A 171 1.38 -7.80 14.83
CA ASP A 171 0.71 -8.72 15.74
C ASP A 171 -0.72 -8.33 16.12
N LYS A 172 -1.12 -7.11 15.82
CA LYS A 172 -2.47 -6.58 16.05
C LYS A 172 -3.29 -6.44 14.78
N GLU A 173 -2.70 -6.82 13.65
CA GLU A 173 -3.33 -6.66 12.32
C GLU A 173 -3.82 -5.22 12.07
N MET A 174 -3.11 -4.23 12.66
CA MET A 174 -3.51 -2.82 12.58
C MET A 174 -3.50 -2.30 11.15
N ILE A 175 -2.49 -2.71 10.37
CA ILE A 175 -2.30 -2.23 9.00
C ILE A 175 -3.53 -2.58 8.16
N ARG A 176 -4.07 -3.77 8.34
CA ARG A 176 -5.22 -4.28 7.60
C ARG A 176 -6.55 -3.85 8.23
N ASN A 177 -6.76 -4.13 9.52
CA ASN A 177 -8.05 -3.92 10.19
C ASN A 177 -8.42 -2.45 10.34
N GLU A 178 -7.43 -1.55 10.48
CA GLU A 178 -7.65 -0.10 10.49
C GLU A 178 -7.46 0.52 9.10
N GLU A 179 -7.25 -0.32 8.07
CA GLU A 179 -7.04 0.13 6.68
C GLU A 179 -5.98 1.22 6.58
N LEU A 180 -4.87 1.08 7.32
CA LEU A 180 -3.84 2.12 7.40
C LEU A 180 -3.12 2.33 6.08
N TYR A 181 -2.96 1.28 5.28
CA TYR A 181 -2.29 1.28 3.98
C TYR A 181 -3.19 0.64 2.91
N ASP A 182 -3.06 1.10 1.68
CA ASP A 182 -3.73 0.48 0.53
C ASP A 182 -2.96 -0.78 0.11
N LEU A 183 -3.37 -1.93 0.64
CA LEU A 183 -2.75 -3.24 0.39
C LEU A 183 -3.41 -3.95 -0.79
N ARG A 184 -3.58 -3.27 -1.93
CA ARG A 184 -4.13 -3.87 -3.16
C ARG A 184 -3.21 -4.95 -3.76
N SER A 185 -1.93 -4.88 -3.45
CA SER A 185 -0.95 -5.93 -3.72
C SER A 185 0.12 -5.98 -2.66
N VAL A 186 0.71 -7.15 -2.45
CA VAL A 186 1.93 -7.35 -1.69
C VAL A 186 2.97 -8.01 -2.60
N PRO A 187 4.24 -7.60 -2.49
CA PRO A 187 4.74 -6.61 -1.56
C PRO A 187 4.41 -5.16 -1.99
N SER A 188 4.25 -4.29 -0.99
CA SER A 188 4.18 -2.83 -1.18
C SER A 188 5.40 -2.18 -0.54
N LEU A 189 6.06 -1.27 -1.26
CA LEU A 189 7.27 -0.59 -0.81
C LEU A 189 7.03 0.92 -0.74
N TYR A 190 7.33 1.51 0.40
CA TYR A 190 7.27 2.95 0.63
C TYR A 190 8.65 3.47 1.00
N LEU A 191 9.18 4.41 0.23
CA LEU A 191 10.34 5.17 0.66
C LEU A 191 9.86 6.38 1.46
N LEU A 192 10.32 6.49 2.70
CA LEU A 192 9.93 7.53 3.65
C LEU A 192 11.13 8.39 4.01
N ASP A 193 10.89 9.69 4.22
CA ASP A 193 11.88 10.60 4.77
C ASP A 193 12.02 10.45 6.30
N LYS A 194 12.87 11.28 6.92
CA LYS A 194 13.11 11.28 8.38
C LYS A 194 11.84 11.56 9.20
N ASP A 195 10.90 12.33 8.65
CA ASP A 195 9.64 12.70 9.30
C ASP A 195 8.51 11.73 8.95
N LYS A 196 8.86 10.62 8.28
CA LYS A 196 7.95 9.57 7.77
C LYS A 196 6.97 10.11 6.73
N ARG A 197 7.38 11.08 5.90
CA ARG A 197 6.64 11.46 4.71
C ARG A 197 6.99 10.53 3.57
N VAL A 198 6.00 10.13 2.81
CA VAL A 198 6.16 9.28 1.63
C VAL A 198 6.88 10.08 0.54
N ILE A 199 8.03 9.58 0.09
CA ILE A 199 8.78 10.11 -1.04
C ILE A 199 8.31 9.45 -2.33
N CYS A 200 8.16 8.13 -2.31
CA CYS A 200 7.57 7.36 -3.41
C CYS A 200 6.95 6.06 -2.90
N LEU A 201 6.02 5.55 -3.68
CA LEU A 201 5.38 4.26 -3.49
C LEU A 201 5.66 3.40 -4.72
N LEU A 202 6.10 2.17 -4.50
CA LEU A 202 6.36 1.17 -5.52
C LEU A 202 5.47 -0.05 -5.26
N TYR A 203 4.73 -0.45 -6.26
CA TYR A 203 4.09 -1.77 -6.30
C TYR A 203 4.97 -2.67 -7.16
N THR A 204 5.15 -3.90 -6.76
CA THR A 204 5.78 -4.90 -7.64
C THR A 204 4.67 -5.54 -8.47
N SER A 205 4.68 -5.27 -9.77
CA SER A 205 3.92 -6.04 -10.75
C SER A 205 4.68 -7.31 -11.12
N ASP A 206 3.95 -8.36 -11.51
CA ASP A 206 4.53 -9.56 -12.11
C ASP A 206 5.29 -9.28 -13.40
#